data_74ab3db82e06fea6bc196452d3124464
#
_entry.id   74ab3db82e06fea6bc196452d3124464
#
_cell.length_a   1.000
_cell.length_b   1.000
_cell.length_c   1.000
_cell.angle_alpha   90.00
_cell.angle_beta   90.00
_cell.angle_gamma   90.00
#
_symmetry.space_group_name_H-M   'P 1'
#
loop_
_entity.id
_entity.type
_entity.pdbx_description
1 polymer ?
#
loop_
_entity_poly.entity_id
_entity_poly.type
_entity_poly.pdbx_seq_one_letter_code
_entity_poly.pdbx_strand_id
1 'polypeptide(L)'
;MSKRLLVVDDEPNLLRAVAACLKAENYEVSTARSGHEALLQLAESVPDLVISDIRMPGMDGYKLARQLRGSPRTALVPIVFLTAKDETADRIEGFRAGIDAYLTKPFEPDELIAVVSAILQRVERTHSQIARLVSVGKVDDTSVSFQDEVLTDAENRVAVAVSRGLTNKEIAAELEISVRTVENHISHILDKKGFSNRVEIARYVLEK
;
A
#
# COMPACT_ATOMS: atom_id res chain seq x y z
N MET A 1 15.96 12.31 -7.70
CA MET A 1 14.83 13.03 -8.31
C MET A 1 13.80 13.27 -7.23
N SER A 2 13.16 14.44 -7.20
CA SER A 2 12.08 14.76 -6.28
C SER A 2 10.87 13.87 -6.58
N LYS A 3 10.15 13.40 -5.56
CA LYS A 3 8.92 12.61 -5.72
C LYS A 3 7.75 13.53 -6.01
N ARG A 4 6.91 13.14 -6.96
CA ARG A 4 5.73 13.89 -7.39
C ARG A 4 4.49 13.39 -6.69
N LEU A 5 3.79 14.28 -6.02
CA LEU A 5 2.57 13.97 -5.29
C LEU A 5 1.39 14.73 -5.90
N LEU A 6 0.23 14.09 -5.94
CA LEU A 6 -1.03 14.73 -6.30
C LEU A 6 -1.93 14.77 -5.05
N VAL A 7 -2.35 15.97 -4.66
CA VAL A 7 -3.30 16.18 -3.56
C VAL A 7 -4.65 16.59 -4.12
N VAL A 8 -5.70 15.88 -3.73
CA VAL A 8 -7.07 16.07 -4.24
C VAL A 8 -8.02 16.31 -3.08
N ASP A 9 -8.60 17.50 -3.01
CA ASP A 9 -9.57 17.88 -1.99
C ASP A 9 -10.37 19.10 -2.50
N ASP A 10 -11.67 19.16 -2.26
CA ASP A 10 -12.50 20.27 -2.69
C ASP A 10 -12.37 21.52 -1.79
N GLU A 11 -11.73 21.39 -0.62
CA GLU A 11 -11.45 22.48 0.30
C GLU A 11 -10.13 23.20 -0.02
N PRO A 12 -10.17 24.46 -0.55
CA PRO A 12 -8.95 25.15 -1.00
C PRO A 12 -7.95 25.47 0.11
N ASN A 13 -8.42 25.62 1.36
CA ASN A 13 -7.56 25.92 2.50
C ASN A 13 -6.73 24.68 2.88
N LEU A 14 -7.38 23.52 2.94
CA LEU A 14 -6.72 22.25 3.23
C LEU A 14 -5.73 21.89 2.13
N LEU A 15 -6.12 22.02 0.84
CA LEU A 15 -5.21 21.82 -0.28
C LEU A 15 -3.92 22.64 -0.15
N ARG A 16 -4.06 23.96 0.16
CA ARG A 16 -2.91 24.84 0.33
C ARG A 16 -2.03 24.43 1.49
N ALA A 17 -2.63 24.08 2.65
CA ALA A 17 -1.91 23.68 3.84
C ALA A 17 -1.14 22.37 3.61
N VAL A 18 -1.80 21.34 3.08
CA VAL A 18 -1.20 20.05 2.76
C VAL A 18 -0.08 20.20 1.72
N ALA A 19 -0.33 20.97 0.65
CA ALA A 19 0.67 21.20 -0.38
C ALA A 19 1.90 21.95 0.15
N ALA A 20 1.71 22.95 1.03
CA ALA A 20 2.80 23.70 1.63
C ALA A 20 3.67 22.79 2.55
N CYS A 21 3.02 21.96 3.38
CA CYS A 21 3.67 21.00 4.25
C CYS A 21 4.55 20.02 3.45
N LEU A 22 3.99 19.40 2.41
CA LEU A 22 4.71 18.42 1.59
C LEU A 22 5.83 19.05 0.75
N LYS A 23 5.64 20.29 0.26
CA LYS A 23 6.71 21.03 -0.45
C LYS A 23 7.89 21.38 0.46
N ALA A 24 7.65 21.63 1.75
CA ALA A 24 8.71 21.85 2.73
C ALA A 24 9.62 20.62 2.90
N GLU A 25 9.08 19.42 2.65
CA GLU A 25 9.81 18.15 2.65
C GLU A 25 10.42 17.80 1.26
N ASN A 26 10.56 18.79 0.37
CA ASN A 26 11.14 18.65 -0.98
C ASN A 26 10.35 17.73 -1.93
N TYR A 27 9.05 17.51 -1.71
CA TYR A 27 8.17 16.88 -2.70
C TYR A 27 7.71 17.88 -3.77
N GLU A 28 7.56 17.41 -5.01
CA GLU A 28 6.86 18.15 -6.06
C GLU A 28 5.37 17.90 -5.91
N VAL A 29 4.59 18.95 -5.60
CA VAL A 29 3.16 18.78 -5.29
C VAL A 29 2.30 19.50 -6.30
N SER A 30 1.45 18.75 -6.98
CA SER A 30 0.31 19.22 -7.74
C SER A 30 -0.98 19.09 -6.92
N THR A 31 -1.97 19.92 -7.22
CA THR A 31 -3.25 19.92 -6.50
C THR A 31 -4.41 19.87 -7.47
N ALA A 32 -5.48 19.18 -7.11
CA ALA A 32 -6.73 19.13 -7.84
C ALA A 32 -7.92 19.37 -6.88
N ARG A 33 -8.91 20.11 -7.32
CA ARG A 33 -10.08 20.46 -6.50
C ARG A 33 -11.27 19.52 -6.69
N SER A 34 -11.10 18.49 -7.50
CA SER A 34 -12.11 17.46 -7.74
C SER A 34 -11.47 16.19 -8.32
N GLY A 35 -12.19 15.06 -8.23
CA GLY A 35 -11.75 13.83 -8.86
C GLY A 35 -11.62 13.94 -10.39
N HIS A 36 -12.44 14.76 -11.05
CA HIS A 36 -12.32 14.98 -12.50
C HIS A 36 -11.05 15.75 -12.86
N GLU A 37 -10.71 16.81 -12.12
CA GLU A 37 -9.47 17.56 -12.32
C GLU A 37 -8.25 16.66 -12.08
N ALA A 38 -8.31 15.81 -11.04
CA ALA A 38 -7.28 14.83 -10.77
C ALA A 38 -7.07 13.87 -11.94
N LEU A 39 -8.14 13.35 -12.55
CA LEU A 39 -8.04 12.46 -13.71
C LEU A 39 -7.41 13.14 -14.93
N LEU A 40 -7.69 14.42 -15.19
CA LEU A 40 -7.05 15.17 -16.26
C LEU A 40 -5.54 15.29 -16.02
N GLN A 41 -5.11 15.65 -14.81
CA GLN A 41 -3.68 15.72 -14.47
C GLN A 41 -2.99 14.35 -14.54
N LEU A 42 -3.66 13.28 -14.11
CA LEU A 42 -3.16 11.90 -14.20
C LEU A 42 -2.99 11.41 -15.64
N ALA A 43 -3.78 11.91 -16.58
CA ALA A 43 -3.61 11.60 -17.99
C ALA A 43 -2.33 12.22 -18.57
N GLU A 44 -1.96 13.41 -18.11
CA GLU A 44 -0.74 14.10 -18.53
C GLU A 44 0.51 13.55 -17.84
N SER A 45 0.45 13.39 -16.52
CA SER A 45 1.60 12.99 -15.70
C SER A 45 1.17 12.08 -14.53
N VAL A 46 1.83 10.93 -14.41
CA VAL A 46 1.57 9.99 -13.33
C VAL A 46 2.42 10.37 -12.09
N PRO A 47 1.80 10.65 -10.93
CA PRO A 47 2.54 10.93 -9.69
C PRO A 47 3.08 9.65 -9.04
N ASP A 48 4.00 9.82 -8.09
CA ASP A 48 4.51 8.73 -7.25
C ASP A 48 3.53 8.33 -6.13
N LEU A 49 2.58 9.22 -5.75
CA LEU A 49 1.55 8.97 -4.76
C LEU A 49 0.39 9.97 -4.92
N VAL A 50 -0.83 9.51 -4.65
CA VAL A 50 -2.04 10.34 -4.60
C VAL A 50 -2.53 10.42 -3.16
N ILE A 51 -2.85 11.63 -2.70
CA ILE A 51 -3.54 11.91 -1.44
C ILE A 51 -4.91 12.48 -1.81
N SER A 52 -5.99 11.84 -1.39
CA SER A 52 -7.33 12.28 -1.79
C SER A 52 -8.27 12.36 -0.60
N ASP A 53 -9.07 13.41 -0.54
CA ASP A 53 -10.27 13.36 0.28
C ASP A 53 -11.23 12.30 -0.25
N ILE A 54 -12.01 11.70 0.66
CA ILE A 54 -13.05 10.74 0.29
C ILE A 54 -14.30 11.48 -0.19
N ARG A 55 -14.71 12.52 0.53
CA ARG A 55 -15.96 13.22 0.26
C ARG A 55 -15.77 14.45 -0.60
N MET A 56 -15.89 14.27 -1.89
CA MET A 56 -15.82 15.38 -2.85
C MET A 56 -17.09 15.42 -3.71
N PRO A 57 -17.56 16.63 -4.09
CA PRO A 57 -18.70 16.79 -5.00
C PRO A 57 -18.48 16.10 -6.36
N GLY A 58 -19.50 15.42 -6.86
CA GLY A 58 -19.49 14.76 -8.16
C GLY A 58 -18.76 13.42 -8.18
N MET A 59 -17.43 13.44 -8.13
CA MET A 59 -16.60 12.24 -8.06
C MET A 59 -15.94 12.15 -6.68
N ASP A 60 -16.39 11.21 -5.87
CA ASP A 60 -15.79 10.89 -4.58
C ASP A 60 -14.43 10.17 -4.72
N GLY A 61 -13.66 10.12 -3.62
CA GLY A 61 -12.35 9.50 -3.59
C GLY A 61 -12.36 8.02 -3.96
N TYR A 62 -13.43 7.28 -3.63
CA TYR A 62 -13.54 5.86 -4.00
C TYR A 62 -13.72 5.67 -5.51
N LYS A 63 -14.50 6.53 -6.17
CA LYS A 63 -14.64 6.50 -7.62
C LYS A 63 -13.33 6.86 -8.29
N LEU A 64 -12.62 7.87 -7.77
CA LEU A 64 -11.28 8.23 -8.24
C LEU A 64 -10.34 7.03 -8.12
N ALA A 65 -10.26 6.38 -6.96
CA ALA A 65 -9.41 5.22 -6.74
C ALA A 65 -9.73 4.07 -7.70
N ARG A 66 -11.02 3.75 -7.93
CA ARG A 66 -11.43 2.74 -8.91
C ARG A 66 -10.96 3.07 -10.33
N GLN A 67 -11.01 4.34 -10.73
CA GLN A 67 -10.49 4.79 -12.03
C GLN A 67 -8.97 4.61 -12.13
N LEU A 68 -8.22 4.95 -11.08
CA LEU A 68 -6.78 4.72 -11.04
C LEU A 68 -6.44 3.23 -11.15
N ARG A 69 -7.12 2.38 -10.38
CA ARG A 69 -6.89 0.91 -10.40
C ARG A 69 -7.31 0.26 -11.73
N GLY A 70 -8.26 0.84 -12.45
CA GLY A 70 -8.71 0.38 -13.77
C GLY A 70 -7.76 0.72 -14.92
N SER A 71 -6.78 1.59 -14.71
CA SER A 71 -5.82 2.01 -15.75
C SER A 71 -4.44 1.38 -15.51
N PRO A 72 -3.85 0.65 -16.47
CA PRO A 72 -2.52 0.06 -16.31
C PRO A 72 -1.42 1.07 -15.95
N ARG A 73 -1.56 2.34 -16.36
CA ARG A 73 -0.59 3.41 -16.07
C ARG A 73 -0.60 3.84 -14.61
N THR A 74 -1.74 3.75 -13.94
CA THR A 74 -1.95 4.28 -12.59
C THR A 74 -2.33 3.21 -11.57
N ALA A 75 -2.50 1.96 -12.00
CA ALA A 75 -2.95 0.85 -11.15
C ALA A 75 -2.07 0.62 -9.92
N LEU A 76 -0.77 0.89 -10.03
CA LEU A 76 0.20 0.70 -8.94
C LEU A 76 0.53 1.99 -8.18
N VAL A 77 -0.05 3.13 -8.55
CA VAL A 77 0.16 4.39 -7.81
C VAL A 77 -0.46 4.27 -6.43
N PRO A 78 0.30 4.44 -5.36
CA PRO A 78 -0.26 4.37 -4.01
C PRO A 78 -1.23 5.52 -3.74
N ILE A 79 -2.28 5.21 -2.96
CA ILE A 79 -3.35 6.15 -2.62
C ILE A 79 -3.49 6.22 -1.10
N VAL A 80 -3.44 7.44 -0.57
CA VAL A 80 -3.76 7.77 0.82
C VAL A 80 -5.08 8.51 0.85
N PHE A 81 -6.02 8.04 1.66
CA PHE A 81 -7.27 8.78 1.88
C PHE A 81 -7.20 9.67 3.12
N LEU A 82 -7.67 10.90 2.97
CA LEU A 82 -8.03 11.77 4.08
C LEU A 82 -9.50 11.54 4.43
N THR A 83 -9.81 11.23 5.68
CA THR A 83 -11.16 10.82 6.10
C THR A 83 -11.60 11.49 7.39
N ALA A 84 -12.89 11.78 7.53
CA ALA A 84 -13.45 12.21 8.80
C ALA A 84 -13.55 11.00 9.77
N LYS A 85 -13.51 11.28 11.09
CA LYS A 85 -13.38 10.29 12.17
C LYS A 85 -14.48 9.22 12.23
N ASP A 86 -15.65 9.47 11.64
CA ASP A 86 -16.86 8.66 11.84
C ASP A 86 -17.13 7.63 10.73
N GLU A 87 -16.18 7.42 9.80
CA GLU A 87 -16.38 6.61 8.59
C GLU A 87 -15.83 5.18 8.73
N THR A 88 -16.12 4.49 9.82
CA THR A 88 -15.66 3.10 10.03
C THR A 88 -16.27 2.12 9.00
N ALA A 89 -17.47 2.38 8.50
CA ALA A 89 -18.13 1.56 7.48
C ALA A 89 -17.44 1.68 6.11
N ASP A 90 -16.96 2.88 5.77
CA ASP A 90 -16.32 3.18 4.49
C ASP A 90 -14.89 2.59 4.40
N ARG A 91 -14.24 2.33 5.54
CA ARG A 91 -12.90 1.72 5.59
C ARG A 91 -12.86 0.32 4.97
N ILE A 92 -13.93 -0.46 5.11
CA ILE A 92 -14.02 -1.81 4.52
C ILE A 92 -14.13 -1.71 2.99
N GLU A 93 -14.90 -0.76 2.47
CA GLU A 93 -15.01 -0.51 1.03
C GLU A 93 -13.68 -0.02 0.44
N GLY A 94 -12.97 0.83 1.15
CA GLY A 94 -11.67 1.33 0.71
C GLY A 94 -10.59 0.27 0.68
N PHE A 95 -10.51 -0.65 1.65
CA PHE A 95 -9.58 -1.79 1.55
C PHE A 95 -9.86 -2.66 0.32
N ARG A 96 -11.14 -2.82 -0.08
CA ARG A 96 -11.52 -3.50 -1.33
C ARG A 96 -11.15 -2.69 -2.57
N ALA A 97 -11.07 -1.36 -2.47
CA ALA A 97 -10.64 -0.47 -3.55
C ALA A 97 -9.11 -0.40 -3.72
N GLY A 98 -8.34 -1.12 -2.90
CA GLY A 98 -6.87 -1.16 -3.00
C GLY A 98 -6.20 0.11 -2.49
N ILE A 99 -6.68 0.67 -1.39
CA ILE A 99 -6.10 1.85 -0.74
C ILE A 99 -4.93 1.46 0.13
N ASP A 100 -3.85 2.25 0.12
CA ASP A 100 -2.61 1.96 0.82
C ASP A 100 -2.60 2.47 2.27
N ALA A 101 -3.26 3.58 2.56
CA ALA A 101 -3.42 4.12 3.91
C ALA A 101 -4.61 5.08 4.05
N TYR A 102 -4.99 5.31 5.30
CA TYR A 102 -5.97 6.31 5.72
C TYR A 102 -5.34 7.25 6.73
N LEU A 103 -5.65 8.54 6.62
CA LEU A 103 -5.30 9.58 7.58
C LEU A 103 -6.56 10.29 8.03
N THR A 104 -6.84 10.29 9.34
CA THR A 104 -8.08 10.81 9.89
C THR A 104 -7.98 12.31 10.15
N LYS A 105 -8.92 13.09 9.62
CA LYS A 105 -9.04 14.54 9.89
C LYS A 105 -9.66 14.78 11.29
N PRO A 106 -9.12 15.71 12.11
CA PRO A 106 -7.92 16.49 11.88
C PRO A 106 -6.64 15.66 12.11
N PHE A 107 -5.58 15.93 11.36
CA PHE A 107 -4.27 15.30 11.46
C PHE A 107 -3.18 16.34 11.64
N GLU A 108 -2.08 15.94 12.28
CA GLU A 108 -0.90 16.77 12.40
C GLU A 108 -0.02 16.67 11.14
N PRO A 109 0.70 17.77 10.75
CA PRO A 109 1.61 17.75 9.61
C PRO A 109 2.61 16.60 9.63
N ASP A 110 3.20 16.31 10.78
CA ASP A 110 4.18 15.24 10.96
C ASP A 110 3.59 13.86 10.71
N GLU A 111 2.31 13.65 11.04
CA GLU A 111 1.59 12.39 10.77
C GLU A 111 1.42 12.17 9.26
N LEU A 112 1.03 13.21 8.53
CA LEU A 112 0.92 13.16 7.07
C LEU A 112 2.27 12.83 6.42
N ILE A 113 3.34 13.52 6.84
CA ILE A 113 4.70 13.31 6.32
C ILE A 113 5.16 11.88 6.60
N ALA A 114 4.94 11.37 7.82
CA ALA A 114 5.31 10.01 8.19
C ALA A 114 4.61 8.95 7.34
N VAL A 115 3.29 9.09 7.10
CA VAL A 115 2.51 8.17 6.28
C VAL A 115 2.99 8.19 4.83
N VAL A 116 3.14 9.37 4.23
CA VAL A 116 3.61 9.54 2.84
C VAL A 116 5.01 8.94 2.66
N SER A 117 5.93 9.29 3.55
CA SER A 117 7.32 8.80 3.53
C SER A 117 7.40 7.27 3.65
N ALA A 118 6.65 6.66 4.57
CA ALA A 118 6.62 5.21 4.75
C ALA A 118 6.12 4.47 3.49
N ILE A 119 5.07 4.99 2.85
CA ILE A 119 4.52 4.39 1.63
C ILE A 119 5.52 4.49 0.47
N LEU A 120 6.09 5.68 0.24
CA LEU A 120 7.07 5.88 -0.83
C LEU A 120 8.30 5.00 -0.65
N GLN A 121 8.82 4.87 0.57
CA GLN A 121 9.93 3.96 0.88
C GLN A 121 9.58 2.50 0.60
N ARG A 122 8.36 2.05 0.95
CA ARG A 122 7.91 0.69 0.64
C ARG A 122 7.91 0.42 -0.86
N VAL A 123 7.36 1.35 -1.65
CA VAL A 123 7.34 1.26 -3.12
C VAL A 123 8.76 1.21 -3.69
N GLU A 124 9.67 2.05 -3.21
CA GLU A 124 11.08 2.05 -3.67
C GLU A 124 11.80 0.74 -3.36
N ARG A 125 11.59 0.18 -2.16
CA ARG A 125 12.17 -1.12 -1.80
C ARG A 125 11.67 -2.23 -2.74
N THR A 126 10.37 -2.27 -3.02
CA THR A 126 9.78 -3.23 -3.96
C THR A 126 10.34 -3.08 -5.37
N HIS A 127 10.42 -1.85 -5.90
CA HIS A 127 11.00 -1.58 -7.22
C HIS A 127 12.49 -1.97 -7.28
N SER A 128 13.26 -1.68 -6.23
CA SER A 128 14.67 -2.03 -6.16
C SER A 128 14.89 -3.55 -6.13
N GLN A 129 14.02 -4.29 -5.45
CA GLN A 129 14.06 -5.76 -5.45
C GLN A 129 13.72 -6.34 -6.81
N ILE A 130 12.65 -5.85 -7.46
CA ILE A 130 12.29 -6.27 -8.82
C ILE A 130 13.40 -5.95 -9.82
N ALA A 131 13.99 -4.75 -9.76
CA ALA A 131 15.09 -4.36 -10.64
C ALA A 131 16.32 -5.26 -10.46
N ARG A 132 16.64 -5.68 -9.23
CA ARG A 132 17.71 -6.66 -8.97
C ARG A 132 17.39 -8.02 -9.57
N LEU A 133 16.16 -8.50 -9.46
CA LEU A 133 15.73 -9.79 -10.04
C LEU A 133 15.79 -9.77 -11.58
N VAL A 134 15.41 -8.67 -12.20
CA VAL A 134 15.45 -8.50 -13.67
C VAL A 134 16.88 -8.33 -14.19
N SER A 135 17.77 -7.66 -13.45
CA SER A 135 19.18 -7.50 -13.85
C SER A 135 20.00 -8.78 -13.69
N VAL A 136 19.61 -9.68 -12.79
CA VAL A 136 20.22 -11.01 -12.64
C VAL A 136 19.86 -11.95 -13.81
N GLY A 137 18.76 -11.69 -14.54
CA GLY A 137 18.36 -12.45 -15.74
C GLY A 137 19.25 -12.25 -16.98
N LYS A 138 20.35 -11.51 -16.91
CA LYS A 138 21.27 -11.22 -18.02
C LYS A 138 22.76 -11.56 -17.78
N VAL A 139 23.08 -12.33 -16.78
CA VAL A 139 24.47 -12.75 -16.54
C VAL A 139 24.55 -14.26 -16.44
N ASP A 140 25.41 -14.80 -17.30
CA ASP A 140 25.90 -16.15 -17.38
C ASP A 140 25.80 -17.05 -16.12
N ASP A 141 25.46 -18.29 -16.43
CA ASP A 141 25.58 -19.54 -15.68
C ASP A 141 26.73 -19.56 -14.65
N THR A 142 26.50 -19.02 -13.46
CA THR A 142 27.25 -19.38 -12.25
C THR A 142 26.38 -19.04 -11.02
N SER A 143 25.74 -20.06 -10.49
CA SER A 143 25.29 -20.26 -9.09
C SER A 143 25.13 -18.98 -8.21
N VAL A 144 24.00 -18.30 -8.31
CA VAL A 144 23.45 -17.53 -7.20
C VAL A 144 22.45 -18.44 -6.51
N SER A 145 22.87 -19.06 -5.42
CA SER A 145 21.97 -19.75 -4.49
C SER A 145 20.98 -18.73 -3.97
N PHE A 146 19.72 -18.79 -4.44
CA PHE A 146 18.61 -18.30 -3.64
C PHE A 146 18.71 -19.06 -2.31
N GLN A 147 19.13 -18.42 -1.26
CA GLN A 147 18.89 -18.94 0.07
C GLN A 147 17.37 -18.90 0.22
N ASP A 148 16.74 -20.05 -0.03
CA ASP A 148 15.37 -20.33 0.34
C ASP A 148 15.37 -20.25 1.88
N GLU A 149 15.13 -19.06 2.43
CA GLU A 149 15.12 -18.87 3.87
C GLU A 149 14.07 -19.81 4.46
N VAL A 150 14.56 -20.81 5.17
CA VAL A 150 13.71 -21.82 5.77
C VAL A 150 12.80 -21.17 6.79
N LEU A 151 11.52 -21.38 6.64
CA LEU A 151 10.57 -20.94 7.64
C LEU A 151 10.88 -21.60 8.98
N THR A 152 10.84 -20.85 10.07
CA THR A 152 10.94 -21.42 11.42
C THR A 152 9.75 -22.34 11.70
N ASP A 153 9.86 -23.23 12.69
CA ASP A 153 8.78 -24.13 13.06
C ASP A 153 7.48 -23.40 13.40
N ALA A 154 7.59 -22.22 14.05
CA ALA A 154 6.43 -21.38 14.37
C ALA A 154 5.79 -20.79 13.09
N GLU A 155 6.61 -20.29 12.15
CA GLU A 155 6.15 -19.80 10.86
C GLU A 155 5.53 -20.90 10.00
N ASN A 156 6.12 -22.10 10.00
CA ASN A 156 5.55 -23.25 9.30
C ASN A 156 4.17 -23.64 9.85
N ARG A 157 3.99 -23.68 11.18
CA ARG A 157 2.68 -23.97 11.78
C ARG A 157 1.63 -22.93 11.38
N VAL A 158 2.01 -21.65 11.37
CA VAL A 158 1.12 -20.58 10.91
C VAL A 158 0.82 -20.71 9.42
N ALA A 159 1.81 -21.01 8.57
CA ALA A 159 1.61 -21.22 7.13
C ALA A 159 0.66 -22.38 6.83
N VAL A 160 0.78 -23.51 7.53
CA VAL A 160 -0.14 -24.66 7.43
C VAL A 160 -1.55 -24.29 7.87
N ALA A 161 -1.72 -23.53 8.94
CA ALA A 161 -3.03 -23.06 9.38
C ALA A 161 -3.66 -22.09 8.35
N VAL A 162 -2.83 -21.24 7.71
CA VAL A 162 -3.26 -20.37 6.60
C VAL A 162 -3.72 -21.18 5.38
N SER A 163 -3.04 -22.27 5.02
CA SER A 163 -3.43 -23.12 3.88
C SER A 163 -4.76 -23.85 4.09
N ARG A 164 -5.16 -24.06 5.35
CA ARG A 164 -6.47 -24.60 5.72
C ARG A 164 -7.58 -23.55 5.70
N GLY A 165 -7.25 -22.31 5.40
CA GLY A 165 -8.23 -21.21 5.30
C GLY A 165 -8.63 -20.56 6.63
N LEU A 166 -7.93 -20.88 7.73
CA LEU A 166 -8.26 -20.34 9.07
C LEU A 166 -8.01 -18.84 9.14
N THR A 167 -8.87 -18.10 9.83
CA THR A 167 -8.68 -16.67 10.14
C THR A 167 -7.58 -16.48 11.18
N ASN A 168 -7.03 -15.26 11.31
CA ASN A 168 -6.01 -14.97 12.34
C ASN A 168 -6.49 -15.26 13.76
N LYS A 169 -7.79 -15.10 14.04
CA LYS A 169 -8.38 -15.43 15.35
C LYS A 169 -8.40 -16.94 15.59
N GLU A 170 -8.76 -17.72 14.59
CA GLU A 170 -8.79 -19.19 14.68
C GLU A 170 -7.37 -19.76 14.78
N ILE A 171 -6.40 -19.20 14.04
CA ILE A 171 -4.99 -19.58 14.15
C ILE A 171 -4.44 -19.25 15.55
N ALA A 172 -4.78 -18.08 16.07
CA ALA A 172 -4.38 -17.66 17.43
C ALA A 172 -4.91 -18.62 18.49
N ALA A 173 -6.17 -19.05 18.37
CA ALA A 173 -6.80 -20.01 19.27
C ALA A 173 -6.18 -21.41 19.15
N GLU A 174 -5.94 -21.89 17.90
CA GLU A 174 -5.38 -23.22 17.65
C GLU A 174 -3.92 -23.34 18.11
N LEU A 175 -3.12 -22.27 17.92
CA LEU A 175 -1.70 -22.29 18.25
C LEU A 175 -1.39 -21.72 19.65
N GLU A 176 -2.42 -21.34 20.42
CA GLU A 176 -2.33 -20.75 21.77
C GLU A 176 -1.43 -19.50 21.83
N ILE A 177 -1.50 -18.64 20.82
CA ILE A 177 -0.75 -17.39 20.70
C ILE A 177 -1.69 -16.20 20.50
N SER A 178 -1.18 -14.96 20.66
CA SER A 178 -1.99 -13.77 20.39
C SER A 178 -2.26 -13.57 18.90
N VAL A 179 -3.38 -12.93 18.56
CA VAL A 179 -3.70 -12.55 17.17
C VAL A 179 -2.60 -11.68 16.59
N ARG A 180 -2.02 -10.77 17.38
CA ARG A 180 -0.88 -9.94 16.99
C ARG A 180 0.37 -10.76 16.65
N THR A 181 0.61 -11.85 17.39
CA THR A 181 1.72 -12.77 17.10
C THR A 181 1.49 -13.49 15.76
N VAL A 182 0.25 -13.91 15.45
CA VAL A 182 -0.09 -14.48 14.15
C VAL A 182 0.14 -13.49 13.01
N GLU A 183 -0.27 -12.23 13.18
CA GLU A 183 -0.04 -11.17 12.19
C GLU A 183 1.45 -10.96 11.92
N ASN A 184 2.27 -10.93 12.96
CA ASN A 184 3.72 -10.81 12.84
C ASN A 184 4.31 -12.01 12.08
N HIS A 185 3.90 -13.25 12.40
CA HIS A 185 4.39 -14.44 11.68
C HIS A 185 3.98 -14.41 10.21
N ILE A 186 2.74 -14.02 9.88
CA ILE A 186 2.28 -13.88 8.49
C ILE A 186 3.14 -12.84 7.75
N SER A 187 3.40 -11.68 8.36
CA SER A 187 4.26 -10.65 7.76
C SER A 187 5.67 -11.18 7.50
N HIS A 188 6.29 -11.87 8.46
CA HIS A 188 7.61 -12.46 8.27
C HIS A 188 7.65 -13.55 7.21
N ILE A 189 6.59 -14.38 7.08
CA ILE A 189 6.49 -15.39 6.02
C ILE A 189 6.41 -14.72 4.65
N LEU A 190 5.59 -13.67 4.52
CA LEU A 190 5.47 -12.89 3.28
C LEU A 190 6.83 -12.30 2.89
N ASP A 191 7.52 -11.65 3.85
CA ASP A 191 8.83 -11.04 3.64
C ASP A 191 9.91 -12.08 3.25
N LYS A 192 10.01 -13.19 4.00
CA LYS A 192 11.01 -14.25 3.77
C LYS A 192 10.83 -14.97 2.44
N LYS A 193 9.60 -15.15 2.00
CA LYS A 193 9.28 -15.87 0.75
C LYS A 193 9.04 -14.95 -0.43
N GLY A 194 9.03 -13.63 -0.21
CA GLY A 194 8.72 -12.64 -1.24
C GLY A 194 7.26 -12.72 -1.73
N PHE A 195 6.34 -13.17 -0.86
CA PHE A 195 4.93 -13.27 -1.21
C PHE A 195 4.23 -11.93 -1.03
N SER A 196 3.29 -11.64 -1.92
CA SER A 196 2.52 -10.39 -1.91
C SER A 196 1.26 -10.47 -1.06
N ASN A 197 0.75 -11.68 -0.81
CA ASN A 197 -0.50 -11.89 -0.10
C ASN A 197 -0.60 -13.27 0.56
N ARG A 198 -1.62 -13.42 1.44
CA ARG A 198 -1.91 -14.63 2.19
C ARG A 198 -2.22 -15.86 1.30
N VAL A 199 -2.78 -15.63 0.11
CA VAL A 199 -3.13 -16.74 -0.82
C VAL A 199 -1.86 -17.43 -1.33
N GLU A 200 -0.78 -16.67 -1.51
CA GLU A 200 0.52 -17.22 -1.93
C GLU A 200 1.15 -18.10 -0.85
N ILE A 201 0.95 -17.78 0.44
CA ILE A 201 1.33 -18.65 1.55
C ILE A 201 0.58 -19.99 1.47
N ALA A 202 -0.74 -19.93 1.24
CA ALA A 202 -1.57 -21.13 1.14
C ALA A 202 -1.14 -22.01 -0.03
N ARG A 203 -0.90 -21.42 -1.21
CA ARG A 203 -0.42 -22.11 -2.40
C ARG A 203 0.95 -22.78 -2.18
N TYR A 204 1.89 -22.05 -1.59
CA TYR A 204 3.23 -22.57 -1.28
C TYR A 204 3.20 -23.82 -0.40
N VAL A 205 2.28 -23.90 0.57
CA VAL A 205 2.14 -25.07 1.44
C VAL A 205 1.49 -26.24 0.70
N LEU A 206 0.55 -25.98 -0.23
CA LEU A 206 -0.16 -27.04 -0.98
C LEU A 206 0.68 -27.63 -2.12
N GLU A 207 1.70 -26.93 -2.58
CA GLU A 207 2.62 -27.37 -3.66
C GLU A 207 3.87 -28.11 -3.13
N LYS A 208 4.03 -28.24 -1.79
CA LYS A 208 5.08 -29.02 -1.13
C LYS A 208 4.62 -30.42 -0.80
#